data_31a696bd2147fad9bdbdbf67ece726da
#
_entry.id   31a696bd2147fad9bdbdbf67ece726da
#
_cell.length_a   1.000
_cell.length_b   1.000
_cell.length_c   1.000
_cell.angle_alpha   90.00
_cell.angle_beta   90.00
_cell.angle_gamma   90.00
#
_symmetry.space_group_name_H-M   'P 1'
#
loop_
_entity.id
_entity.type
_entity.pdbx_description
1 polymer ?
#
loop_
_entity_poly.entity_id
_entity_poly.type
_entity_poly.pdbx_seq_one_letter_code
_entity_poly.pdbx_strand_id
1 'polypeptide(L)'
;MAADFSITGEVKLNSDPAEKATSKWTVAAGQLIADFAKKAASSLQSVVKSGLDYNRSMESYLTNFKVMLGDEQLAAEKLEEIRRMAASTPFSLSDLTEGTQTLLQFGVAADDTTGVLKRLGDISLGNADKLQTLVRAYGKMSSAQKVTLENVNMMIDAGFNPLNQICDATGESMSALYKRISDGKVSF
;
A
#
# COMPACT_ATOMS: atom_id res chain seq x y z
N MET A 1 -17.24 32.27 15.59
CA MET A 1 -16.58 33.02 16.67
C MET A 1 -15.16 32.50 16.76
N ALA A 2 -14.20 33.27 16.25
CA ALA A 2 -12.79 32.99 16.38
C ALA A 2 -12.31 33.50 17.74
N ALA A 3 -11.73 32.63 18.56
CA ALA A 3 -11.15 33.03 19.82
C ALA A 3 -9.78 33.65 19.55
N ASP A 4 -9.69 34.95 19.77
CA ASP A 4 -8.47 35.75 19.70
C ASP A 4 -7.68 35.49 21.00
N PHE A 5 -6.54 34.77 20.87
CA PHE A 5 -5.66 34.50 22.02
C PHE A 5 -4.46 35.44 21.92
N SER A 6 -4.57 36.63 22.58
CA SER A 6 -3.45 37.56 22.71
C SER A 6 -2.82 37.42 24.10
N ILE A 7 -1.56 37.00 24.17
CA ILE A 7 -0.74 37.06 25.38
C ILE A 7 0.03 38.37 25.38
N THR A 8 -0.42 39.36 26.18
CA THR A 8 0.31 40.60 26.42
C THR A 8 1.03 40.44 27.75
N GLY A 9 2.33 40.15 27.68
CA GLY A 9 3.21 40.16 28.86
C GLY A 9 4.05 41.43 28.87
N GLU A 10 3.82 42.36 29.80
CA GLU A 10 4.66 43.54 30.03
C GLU A 10 5.79 43.15 30.99
N VAL A 11 7.04 43.08 30.48
CA VAL A 11 8.24 42.83 31.34
C VAL A 11 8.88 44.15 31.66
N LYS A 12 8.74 44.63 32.93
CA LYS A 12 9.51 45.78 33.47
C LYS A 12 10.93 45.33 33.84
N LEU A 13 11.90 45.82 33.12
CA LEU A 13 13.34 45.61 33.39
C LEU A 13 13.87 46.66 34.37
N ASN A 14 14.42 46.21 35.49
CA ASN A 14 15.17 47.05 36.43
C ASN A 14 16.67 46.89 36.14
N SER A 15 17.38 48.02 35.98
CA SER A 15 18.74 48.10 35.48
C SER A 15 19.75 47.81 36.60
N ASP A 16 20.30 46.58 36.69
CA ASP A 16 21.40 46.17 37.54
C ASP A 16 22.31 45.15 36.80
N PRO A 17 23.56 44.87 37.18
CA PRO A 17 24.53 44.08 36.40
C PRO A 17 24.10 42.63 36.03
N ALA A 18 22.95 42.17 36.47
CA ALA A 18 22.28 41.00 35.96
C ALA A 18 21.82 41.14 34.49
N GLU A 19 21.82 42.34 33.92
CA GLU A 19 21.32 42.68 32.58
C GLU A 19 22.06 41.97 31.45
N LYS A 20 23.36 41.70 31.63
CA LYS A 20 24.18 40.97 30.63
C LYS A 20 23.89 39.46 30.61
N ALA A 21 23.40 38.89 31.71
CA ALA A 21 22.99 37.48 31.77
C ALA A 21 21.55 37.30 31.26
N THR A 22 20.65 38.25 31.59
CA THR A 22 19.24 38.21 31.12
C THR A 22 19.12 38.43 29.61
N SER A 23 20.00 39.26 29.00
CA SER A 23 19.98 39.46 27.54
C SER A 23 20.31 38.17 26.76
N LYS A 24 21.21 37.35 27.26
CA LYS A 24 21.53 36.03 26.64
C LYS A 24 20.40 35.04 26.81
N TRP A 25 19.72 35.04 27.94
CA TRP A 25 18.57 34.15 28.20
C TRP A 25 17.33 34.58 27.42
N THR A 26 17.07 35.87 27.26
CA THR A 26 15.94 36.36 26.46
C THR A 26 16.15 36.12 24.96
N VAL A 27 17.39 36.23 24.46
CA VAL A 27 17.71 35.89 23.06
C VAL A 27 17.61 34.39 22.84
N ALA A 28 18.13 33.57 23.78
CA ALA A 28 18.02 32.11 23.69
C ALA A 28 16.55 31.62 23.79
N ALA A 29 15.76 32.21 24.68
CA ALA A 29 14.33 31.90 24.80
C ALA A 29 13.56 32.34 23.54
N GLY A 30 13.87 33.50 22.97
CA GLY A 30 13.30 33.97 21.71
C GLY A 30 13.61 33.04 20.53
N GLN A 31 14.87 32.56 20.45
CA GLN A 31 15.27 31.59 19.43
C GLN A 31 14.56 30.22 19.60
N LEU A 32 14.46 29.72 20.85
CA LEU A 32 13.75 28.49 21.13
C LEU A 32 12.25 28.57 20.75
N ILE A 33 11.60 29.69 21.02
CA ILE A 33 10.21 29.92 20.65
C ILE A 33 10.09 30.02 19.12
N ALA A 34 11.00 30.70 18.43
CA ALA A 34 11.00 30.78 16.97
C ALA A 34 11.27 29.43 16.31
N ASP A 35 12.19 28.63 16.85
CA ASP A 35 12.49 27.29 16.36
C ASP A 35 11.33 26.31 16.61
N PHE A 36 10.65 26.43 17.75
CA PHE A 36 9.45 25.66 18.04
C PHE A 36 8.29 26.04 17.10
N ALA A 37 8.09 27.33 16.85
CA ALA A 37 7.08 27.81 15.91
C ALA A 37 7.37 27.34 14.47
N LYS A 38 8.64 27.38 14.02
CA LYS A 38 9.04 26.84 12.71
C LYS A 38 8.82 25.32 12.62
N LYS A 39 9.19 24.58 13.67
CA LYS A 39 8.97 23.14 13.74
C LYS A 39 7.48 22.78 13.73
N ALA A 40 6.66 23.52 14.46
CA ALA A 40 5.21 23.34 14.46
C ALA A 40 4.60 23.66 13.09
N ALA A 41 5.03 24.74 12.44
CA ALA A 41 4.58 25.11 11.10
C ALA A 41 4.98 24.06 10.04
N SER A 42 6.21 23.55 10.09
CA SER A 42 6.67 22.50 9.18
C SER A 42 5.94 21.17 9.40
N SER A 43 5.61 20.82 10.65
CA SER A 43 4.81 19.64 10.98
C SER A 43 3.39 19.75 10.43
N LEU A 44 2.75 20.90 10.59
CA LEU A 44 1.43 21.15 10.02
C LEU A 44 1.43 21.12 8.50
N GLN A 45 2.46 21.69 7.84
CA GLN A 45 2.59 21.59 6.39
C GLN A 45 2.78 20.15 5.91
N SER A 46 3.54 19.32 6.63
CA SER A 46 3.71 17.92 6.27
C SER A 46 2.42 17.12 6.42
N VAL A 47 1.64 17.36 7.47
CA VAL A 47 0.33 16.71 7.69
C VAL A 47 -0.67 17.10 6.59
N VAL A 48 -0.76 18.39 6.27
CA VAL A 48 -1.64 18.89 5.20
C VAL A 48 -1.22 18.30 3.85
N LYS A 49 0.08 18.29 3.54
CA LYS A 49 0.58 17.70 2.30
C LYS A 49 0.26 16.21 2.22
N SER A 50 0.50 15.45 3.27
CA SER A 50 0.19 14.02 3.32
C SER A 50 -1.31 13.75 3.12
N GLY A 51 -2.18 14.58 3.69
CA GLY A 51 -3.63 14.48 3.48
C GLY A 51 -4.05 14.78 2.05
N LEU A 52 -3.44 15.79 1.41
CA LEU A 52 -3.70 16.12 0.01
C LEU A 52 -3.19 15.02 -0.94
N ASP A 53 -2.00 14.48 -0.69
CA ASP A 53 -1.43 13.39 -1.49
C ASP A 53 -2.26 12.11 -1.35
N TYR A 54 -2.75 11.80 -0.16
CA TYR A 54 -3.67 10.69 0.07
C TYR A 54 -4.98 10.85 -0.73
N ASN A 55 -5.60 12.02 -0.67
CA ASN A 55 -6.85 12.28 -1.39
C ASN A 55 -6.65 12.18 -2.91
N ARG A 56 -5.55 12.71 -3.44
CA ARG A 56 -5.20 12.58 -4.87
C ARG A 56 -5.00 11.13 -5.29
N SER A 57 -4.34 10.33 -4.44
CA SER A 57 -4.15 8.90 -4.70
C SER A 57 -5.49 8.17 -4.72
N MET A 58 -6.37 8.44 -3.77
CA MET A 58 -7.71 7.85 -3.70
C MET A 58 -8.57 8.19 -4.93
N GLU A 59 -8.54 9.46 -5.36
CA GLU A 59 -9.24 9.91 -6.56
C GLU A 59 -8.69 9.25 -7.83
N SER A 60 -7.37 9.11 -7.93
CA SER A 60 -6.71 8.41 -9.03
C SER A 60 -7.10 6.93 -9.05
N TYR A 61 -7.09 6.24 -7.90
CA TYR A 61 -7.49 4.84 -7.81
C TYR A 61 -8.95 4.63 -8.20
N LEU A 62 -9.85 5.49 -7.71
CA LEU A 62 -11.27 5.44 -8.08
C LEU A 62 -11.46 5.62 -9.59
N THR A 63 -10.76 6.59 -10.19
CA THR A 63 -10.82 6.84 -11.63
C THR A 63 -10.33 5.62 -12.42
N ASN A 64 -9.21 5.02 -12.02
CA ASN A 64 -8.68 3.83 -12.67
C ASN A 64 -9.66 2.66 -12.60
N PHE A 65 -10.23 2.38 -11.41
CA PHE A 65 -11.23 1.32 -11.26
C PHE A 65 -12.51 1.61 -12.05
N LYS A 66 -12.96 2.87 -12.11
CA LYS A 66 -14.12 3.26 -12.93
C LYS A 66 -13.89 2.96 -14.41
N VAL A 67 -12.70 3.24 -14.93
CA VAL A 67 -12.33 2.90 -16.31
C VAL A 67 -12.29 1.39 -16.53
N MET A 68 -11.74 0.63 -15.57
CA MET A 68 -11.57 -0.81 -15.71
C MET A 68 -12.87 -1.60 -15.53
N LEU A 69 -13.75 -1.15 -14.63
CA LEU A 69 -15.00 -1.82 -14.28
C LEU A 69 -16.19 -1.29 -15.09
N GLY A 70 -16.07 -0.10 -15.68
CA GLY A 70 -17.14 0.54 -16.43
C GLY A 70 -18.29 1.08 -15.56
N ASP A 71 -18.18 1.01 -14.23
CA ASP A 71 -19.20 1.40 -13.27
C ASP A 71 -18.56 2.12 -12.08
N GLU A 72 -19.13 3.27 -11.70
CA GLU A 72 -18.60 4.10 -10.62
C GLU A 72 -18.92 3.53 -9.24
N GLN A 73 -20.08 2.90 -9.08
CA GLN A 73 -20.45 2.31 -7.81
C GLN A 73 -19.59 1.08 -7.51
N LEU A 74 -19.42 0.18 -8.49
CA LEU A 74 -18.54 -0.97 -8.36
C LEU A 74 -17.08 -0.57 -8.10
N ALA A 75 -16.63 0.53 -8.73
CA ALA A 75 -15.29 1.07 -8.49
C ALA A 75 -15.12 1.56 -7.05
N ALA A 76 -16.12 2.27 -6.51
CA ALA A 76 -16.10 2.74 -5.12
C ALA A 76 -16.15 1.58 -4.12
N GLU A 77 -17.01 0.58 -4.35
CA GLU A 77 -17.11 -0.62 -3.54
C GLU A 77 -15.79 -1.40 -3.52
N LYS A 78 -15.17 -1.58 -4.69
CA LYS A 78 -13.87 -2.26 -4.82
C LYS A 78 -12.75 -1.52 -4.08
N LEU A 79 -12.69 -0.20 -4.21
CA LEU A 79 -11.70 0.62 -3.52
C LEU A 79 -11.89 0.53 -1.99
N GLU A 80 -13.12 0.49 -1.50
CA GLU A 80 -13.42 0.32 -0.08
C GLU A 80 -13.05 -1.07 0.44
N GLU A 81 -13.23 -2.14 -0.37
CA GLU A 81 -12.76 -3.48 -0.04
C GLU A 81 -11.23 -3.51 0.11
N ILE A 82 -10.51 -2.90 -0.84
CA ILE A 82 -9.05 -2.82 -0.81
C ILE A 82 -8.58 -2.01 0.41
N ARG A 83 -9.27 -0.91 0.73
CA ARG A 83 -8.97 -0.09 1.91
C ARG A 83 -9.12 -0.88 3.21
N ARG A 84 -10.18 -1.67 3.33
CA ARG A 84 -10.37 -2.57 4.48
C ARG A 84 -9.30 -3.65 4.56
N MET A 85 -8.90 -4.21 3.42
CA MET A 85 -7.80 -5.17 3.37
C MET A 85 -6.48 -4.53 3.79
N ALA A 86 -6.15 -3.32 3.33
CA ALA A 86 -4.95 -2.59 3.74
C ALA A 86 -4.91 -2.31 5.25
N ALA A 87 -6.07 -2.04 5.86
CA ALA A 87 -6.16 -1.81 7.31
C ALA A 87 -5.95 -3.09 8.14
N SER A 88 -6.12 -4.28 7.56
CA SER A 88 -6.06 -5.58 8.25
C SER A 88 -4.87 -6.46 7.85
N THR A 89 -4.03 -6.00 6.94
CA THR A 89 -2.88 -6.74 6.41
C THR A 89 -1.61 -5.88 6.45
N PRO A 90 -0.41 -6.45 6.33
CA PRO A 90 0.84 -5.69 6.29
C PRO A 90 1.09 -4.95 4.96
N PHE A 91 0.19 -5.05 4.00
CA PHE A 91 0.34 -4.41 2.69
C PHE A 91 -0.19 -2.99 2.68
N SER A 92 0.47 -2.10 1.95
CA SER A 92 -0.02 -0.75 1.73
C SER A 92 -1.25 -0.75 0.82
N LEU A 93 -2.05 0.32 0.91
CA LEU A 93 -3.16 0.54 -0.02
C LEU A 93 -2.69 0.54 -1.49
N SER A 94 -1.51 1.08 -1.76
CA SER A 94 -0.91 1.10 -3.10
C SER A 94 -0.62 -0.30 -3.61
N ASP A 95 0.03 -1.16 -2.80
CA ASP A 95 0.38 -2.53 -3.19
C ASP A 95 -0.87 -3.35 -3.55
N LEU A 96 -1.92 -3.23 -2.72
CA LEU A 96 -3.17 -3.95 -2.94
C LEU A 96 -3.96 -3.40 -4.12
N THR A 97 -3.92 -2.09 -4.34
CA THR A 97 -4.54 -1.46 -5.52
C THR A 97 -3.87 -1.92 -6.81
N GLU A 98 -2.54 -1.89 -6.85
CA GLU A 98 -1.76 -2.36 -8.00
C GLU A 98 -2.02 -3.85 -8.28
N GLY A 99 -2.04 -4.68 -7.23
CA GLY A 99 -2.36 -6.11 -7.36
C GLY A 99 -3.75 -6.34 -7.92
N THR A 100 -4.77 -5.61 -7.42
CA THR A 100 -6.15 -5.70 -7.93
C THR A 100 -6.25 -5.26 -9.38
N GLN A 101 -5.63 -4.13 -9.74
CA GLN A 101 -5.61 -3.65 -11.13
C GLN A 101 -4.95 -4.67 -12.07
N THR A 102 -3.85 -5.27 -11.64
CA THR A 102 -3.18 -6.32 -12.41
C THR A 102 -4.07 -7.54 -12.63
N LEU A 103 -4.78 -8.02 -11.60
CA LEU A 103 -5.73 -9.13 -11.75
C LEU A 103 -6.86 -8.81 -12.73
N LEU A 104 -7.45 -7.61 -12.61
CA LEU A 104 -8.48 -7.15 -13.53
C LEU A 104 -7.98 -7.06 -14.99
N GLN A 105 -6.76 -6.56 -15.20
CA GLN A 105 -6.13 -6.49 -16.53
C GLN A 105 -5.93 -7.86 -17.18
N PHE A 106 -5.69 -8.89 -16.36
CA PHE A 106 -5.61 -10.29 -16.81
C PHE A 106 -6.98 -10.97 -16.95
N GLY A 107 -8.07 -10.25 -16.74
CA GLY A 107 -9.43 -10.76 -16.92
C GLY A 107 -9.97 -11.57 -15.74
N VAL A 108 -9.36 -11.46 -14.55
CA VAL A 108 -9.94 -12.02 -13.32
C VAL A 108 -11.21 -11.22 -13.00
N ALA A 109 -12.32 -11.91 -12.72
CA ALA A 109 -13.58 -11.27 -12.40
C ALA A 109 -13.45 -10.34 -11.17
N ALA A 110 -14.10 -9.19 -11.20
CA ALA A 110 -14.00 -8.20 -10.13
C ALA A 110 -14.30 -8.78 -8.74
N ASP A 111 -15.32 -9.61 -8.65
CA ASP A 111 -15.75 -10.25 -7.39
C ASP A 111 -14.70 -11.21 -6.82
N ASP A 112 -13.89 -11.83 -7.69
CA ASP A 112 -12.86 -12.79 -7.29
C ASP A 112 -11.54 -12.15 -6.89
N THR A 113 -11.27 -10.91 -7.37
CA THR A 113 -9.96 -10.26 -7.20
C THR A 113 -9.53 -10.15 -5.75
N THR A 114 -10.43 -9.75 -4.86
CA THR A 114 -10.14 -9.55 -3.43
C THR A 114 -9.80 -10.88 -2.76
N GLY A 115 -10.55 -11.95 -3.09
CA GLY A 115 -10.30 -13.30 -2.57
C GLY A 115 -8.98 -13.89 -3.06
N VAL A 116 -8.65 -13.68 -4.34
CA VAL A 116 -7.36 -14.09 -4.93
C VAL A 116 -6.21 -13.32 -4.27
N LEU A 117 -6.34 -11.98 -4.19
CA LEU A 117 -5.30 -11.12 -3.63
C LEU A 117 -4.99 -11.45 -2.17
N LYS A 118 -6.03 -11.77 -1.37
CA LYS A 118 -5.86 -12.21 0.01
C LYS A 118 -5.03 -13.48 0.10
N ARG A 119 -5.38 -14.52 -0.68
CA ARG A 119 -4.64 -15.79 -0.69
C ARG A 119 -3.18 -15.62 -1.13
N LEU A 120 -2.92 -14.81 -2.16
CA LEU A 120 -1.57 -14.52 -2.61
C LEU A 120 -0.81 -13.68 -1.58
N GLY A 121 -1.50 -12.79 -0.87
CA GLY A 121 -0.96 -12.02 0.26
C GLY A 121 -0.51 -12.91 1.41
N ASP A 122 -1.34 -13.89 1.79
CA ASP A 122 -0.99 -14.87 2.83
C ASP A 122 0.27 -15.67 2.45
N ILE A 123 0.39 -16.07 1.18
CA ILE A 123 1.57 -16.79 0.65
C ILE A 123 2.82 -15.89 0.65
N SER A 124 2.68 -14.61 0.34
CA SER A 124 3.80 -13.66 0.25
C SER A 124 4.37 -13.24 1.61
N LEU A 125 3.72 -13.61 2.71
CA LEU A 125 4.15 -13.33 4.09
C LEU A 125 4.43 -11.83 4.35
N GLY A 126 3.62 -10.95 3.77
CA GLY A 126 3.75 -9.50 3.93
C GLY A 126 4.80 -8.83 3.06
N ASN A 127 5.43 -9.56 2.15
CA ASN A 127 6.38 -8.99 1.20
C ASN A 127 5.66 -8.52 -0.07
N ALA A 128 5.68 -7.21 -0.34
CA ALA A 128 4.97 -6.60 -1.47
C ALA A 128 5.52 -7.05 -2.83
N ASP A 129 6.83 -7.18 -3.00
CA ASP A 129 7.44 -7.61 -4.27
C ASP A 129 7.06 -9.06 -4.61
N LYS A 130 7.05 -9.94 -3.59
CA LYS A 130 6.56 -11.31 -3.74
C LYS A 130 5.09 -11.34 -4.11
N LEU A 131 4.26 -10.51 -3.45
CA LEU A 131 2.84 -10.40 -3.77
C LEU A 131 2.65 -10.03 -5.24
N GLN A 132 3.34 -8.99 -5.74
CA GLN A 132 3.24 -8.56 -7.13
C GLN A 132 3.70 -9.63 -8.13
N THR A 133 4.73 -10.39 -7.77
CA THR A 133 5.20 -11.51 -8.60
C THR A 133 4.17 -12.63 -8.68
N LEU A 134 3.58 -13.01 -7.53
CA LEU A 134 2.52 -14.02 -7.45
C LEU A 134 1.25 -13.59 -8.19
N VAL A 135 0.84 -12.33 -8.05
CA VAL A 135 -0.30 -11.73 -8.75
C VAL A 135 -0.12 -11.82 -10.27
N ARG A 136 1.08 -11.46 -10.77
CA ARG A 136 1.38 -11.55 -12.22
C ARG A 136 1.37 -12.98 -12.72
N ALA A 137 2.00 -13.91 -11.98
CA ALA A 137 2.01 -15.32 -12.36
C ALA A 137 0.59 -15.92 -12.40
N TYR A 138 -0.21 -15.63 -11.38
CA TYR A 138 -1.61 -16.03 -11.31
C TYR A 138 -2.42 -15.45 -12.47
N GLY A 139 -2.32 -14.14 -12.70
CA GLY A 139 -3.06 -13.44 -13.76
C GLY A 139 -2.73 -13.99 -15.16
N LYS A 140 -1.44 -14.23 -15.46
CA LYS A 140 -1.03 -14.85 -16.72
C LYS A 140 -1.64 -16.24 -16.92
N MET A 141 -1.66 -17.09 -15.88
CA MET A 141 -2.26 -18.42 -15.96
C MET A 141 -3.78 -18.34 -16.11
N SER A 142 -4.44 -17.44 -15.37
CA SER A 142 -5.87 -17.18 -15.48
C SER A 142 -6.25 -16.73 -16.89
N SER A 143 -5.54 -15.76 -17.45
CA SER A 143 -5.78 -15.27 -18.82
C SER A 143 -5.53 -16.34 -19.90
N ALA A 144 -4.48 -17.15 -19.73
CA ALA A 144 -4.13 -18.23 -20.64
C ALA A 144 -5.00 -19.51 -20.47
N GLN A 145 -5.76 -19.58 -19.38
CA GLN A 145 -6.57 -20.76 -18.98
C GLN A 145 -5.72 -22.04 -18.89
N LYS A 146 -4.42 -21.90 -18.62
CA LYS A 146 -3.49 -23.02 -18.50
C LYS A 146 -2.34 -22.71 -17.57
N VAL A 147 -1.83 -23.73 -16.91
CA VAL A 147 -0.59 -23.68 -16.14
C VAL A 147 0.61 -23.80 -17.08
N THR A 148 1.61 -22.95 -16.91
CA THR A 148 2.87 -23.01 -17.66
C THR A 148 4.05 -23.11 -16.70
N LEU A 149 5.13 -23.77 -17.12
CA LEU A 149 6.36 -23.88 -16.31
C LEU A 149 6.98 -22.50 -16.02
N GLU A 150 6.87 -21.55 -16.96
CA GLU A 150 7.33 -20.17 -16.75
C GLU A 150 6.63 -19.53 -15.54
N ASN A 151 5.29 -19.60 -15.50
CA ASN A 151 4.52 -18.98 -14.42
C ASN A 151 4.68 -19.74 -13.09
N VAL A 152 4.83 -21.05 -13.14
CA VAL A 152 5.17 -21.87 -11.97
C VAL A 152 6.53 -21.47 -11.41
N ASN A 153 7.55 -21.30 -12.26
CA ASN A 153 8.87 -20.85 -11.84
C ASN A 153 8.82 -19.44 -11.22
N MET A 154 8.03 -18.52 -11.76
CA MET A 154 7.80 -17.19 -11.14
C MET A 154 7.25 -17.33 -9.70
N MET A 155 6.35 -18.28 -9.46
CA MET A 155 5.82 -18.52 -8.11
C MET A 155 6.88 -19.15 -7.20
N ILE A 156 7.69 -20.06 -7.72
CA ILE A 156 8.80 -20.69 -6.96
C ILE A 156 9.84 -19.63 -6.57
N ASP A 157 10.20 -18.72 -7.47
CA ASP A 157 11.13 -17.62 -7.21
C ASP A 157 10.59 -16.65 -6.14
N ALA A 158 9.27 -16.47 -6.10
CA ALA A 158 8.60 -15.74 -5.02
C ALA A 158 8.51 -16.52 -3.70
N GLY A 159 8.99 -17.77 -3.66
CA GLY A 159 9.03 -18.62 -2.48
C GLY A 159 7.81 -19.54 -2.31
N PHE A 160 6.98 -19.70 -3.33
CA PHE A 160 5.83 -20.58 -3.32
C PHE A 160 5.91 -21.64 -4.42
N ASN A 161 6.02 -22.92 -4.01
CA ASN A 161 6.03 -24.03 -4.95
C ASN A 161 4.66 -24.72 -5.02
N PRO A 162 3.82 -24.39 -6.04
CA PRO A 162 2.50 -25.01 -6.19
C PRO A 162 2.56 -26.47 -6.60
N LEU A 163 3.67 -26.93 -7.18
CA LEU A 163 3.77 -28.31 -7.71
C LEU A 163 3.66 -29.35 -6.62
N ASN A 164 4.26 -29.11 -5.45
CA ASN A 164 4.18 -30.04 -4.32
C ASN A 164 2.72 -30.22 -3.89
N GLN A 165 1.99 -29.13 -3.75
CA GLN A 165 0.58 -29.17 -3.36
C GLN A 165 -0.30 -29.88 -4.39
N ILE A 166 -0.01 -29.68 -5.68
CA ILE A 166 -0.72 -30.37 -6.76
C ILE A 166 -0.41 -31.88 -6.71
N CYS A 167 0.85 -32.27 -6.54
CA CYS A 167 1.24 -33.68 -6.40
C CYS A 167 0.57 -34.34 -5.19
N ASP A 168 0.57 -33.65 -4.03
CA ASP A 168 -0.06 -34.15 -2.80
C ASP A 168 -1.58 -34.32 -2.96
N ALA A 169 -2.23 -33.40 -3.66
CA ALA A 169 -3.67 -33.42 -3.88
C ALA A 169 -4.11 -34.45 -4.93
N THR A 170 -3.26 -34.71 -5.94
CA THR A 170 -3.61 -35.60 -7.07
C THR A 170 -2.99 -36.99 -6.97
N GLY A 171 -1.99 -37.20 -6.11
CA GLY A 171 -1.21 -38.43 -6.05
C GLY A 171 -0.26 -38.62 -7.24
N GLU A 172 -0.11 -37.62 -8.11
CA GLU A 172 0.73 -37.67 -9.29
C GLU A 172 2.20 -37.44 -8.91
N SER A 173 3.13 -38.12 -9.60
CA SER A 173 4.54 -37.86 -9.40
C SER A 173 4.98 -36.51 -9.98
N MET A 174 5.97 -35.86 -9.37
CA MET A 174 6.54 -34.59 -9.83
C MET A 174 6.94 -34.62 -11.31
N SER A 175 7.55 -35.71 -11.76
CA SER A 175 8.02 -35.87 -13.15
C SER A 175 6.83 -35.96 -14.14
N ALA A 176 5.75 -36.64 -13.76
CA ALA A 176 4.56 -36.73 -14.57
C ALA A 176 3.84 -35.38 -14.67
N LEU A 177 3.72 -34.66 -13.54
CA LEU A 177 3.14 -33.32 -13.50
C LEU A 177 3.95 -32.33 -14.36
N TYR A 178 5.28 -32.32 -14.22
CA TYR A 178 6.16 -31.48 -15.05
C TYR A 178 5.95 -31.74 -16.55
N LYS A 179 5.90 -33.00 -16.94
CA LYS A 179 5.65 -33.38 -18.34
C LYS A 179 4.27 -32.87 -18.81
N ARG A 180 3.22 -33.04 -18.00
CA ARG A 180 1.88 -32.56 -18.36
C ARG A 180 1.83 -31.04 -18.52
N ILE A 181 2.50 -30.31 -17.62
CA ILE A 181 2.59 -28.83 -17.73
C ILE A 181 3.35 -28.45 -18.98
N SER A 182 4.50 -29.09 -19.25
CA SER A 182 5.30 -28.87 -20.46
C SER A 182 4.52 -29.14 -21.74
N ASP A 183 3.69 -30.19 -21.73
CA ASP A 183 2.79 -30.53 -22.86
C ASP A 183 1.58 -29.60 -22.95
N GLY A 184 1.40 -28.64 -22.06
CA GLY A 184 0.26 -27.73 -22.01
C GLY A 184 -1.08 -28.38 -21.65
N LYS A 185 -1.04 -29.52 -20.94
CA LYS A 185 -2.21 -30.36 -20.60
C LYS A 185 -2.77 -30.09 -19.19
N VAL A 186 -2.32 -29.03 -18.52
CA VAL A 186 -2.82 -28.64 -17.20
C VAL A 186 -3.59 -27.35 -17.35
N SER A 187 -4.91 -27.42 -17.17
CA SER A 187 -5.79 -26.25 -17.12
C SER A 187 -5.58 -25.47 -15.81
N PHE A 188 -5.89 -24.18 -15.85
CA PHE A 188 -5.86 -23.30 -14.69
C PHE A 188 -7.28 -23.17 -14.11
#